data_f57acbbf56db116ee99026dee78dba3d
#
_entry.id   f57acbbf56db116ee99026dee78dba3d
#
_cell.length_a   1.000
_cell.length_b   1.000
_cell.length_c   1.000
_cell.angle_alpha   90.00
_cell.angle_beta   90.00
_cell.angle_gamma   90.00
#
_symmetry.space_group_name_H-M   'P 1'
#
loop_
_entity.id
_entity.type
_entity.pdbx_description
1 polymer ?
#
loop_
_entity_poly.entity_id
_entity_poly.type
_entity_poly.pdbx_seq_one_letter_code
_entity_poly.pdbx_strand_id
1 'polypeptide(L)'
;MKKLKYLLVTLLILVIAGGAGGWYWLHSSSRDALRQTALQQCVPNQQLHRTPKPCVDVNPNGGYVLFKDRNGPLQYLLMPTYRINGTESPLLLDPLTPNFFWQAWQRRAIMSDKRGSAVPDSAVSLAINSRTGRSQNHFHIHISCLRKDVREQLDGDMSAISSRWLPLPGGLLGHEYLARRVTENELAQRSPFLMLAEEVPESRDHMGSFALALAQQSDG
;
A
#
# COMPACT_ATOMS: atom_id res chain seq x y z
N MET A 1 -21.03 -32.37 44.40
CA MET A 1 -20.74 -32.65 43.02
C MET A 1 -21.24 -31.56 42.02
N LYS A 2 -22.49 -31.05 42.15
CA LYS A 2 -23.01 -29.99 41.25
C LYS A 2 -22.18 -28.69 41.34
N LYS A 3 -21.83 -28.21 42.55
CA LYS A 3 -21.01 -26.97 42.71
C LYS A 3 -19.62 -27.06 42.07
N LEU A 4 -18.96 -28.22 42.10
CA LEU A 4 -17.66 -28.43 41.48
C LEU A 4 -17.75 -28.40 39.93
N LYS A 5 -18.84 -28.94 39.34
CA LYS A 5 -19.07 -28.87 37.90
C LYS A 5 -19.24 -27.43 37.42
N TYR A 6 -20.00 -26.61 38.14
CA TYR A 6 -20.17 -25.18 37.78
C TYR A 6 -18.87 -24.42 37.93
N LEU A 7 -18.05 -24.69 38.94
CA LEU A 7 -16.74 -24.05 39.09
C LEU A 7 -15.81 -24.37 37.92
N LEU A 8 -15.74 -25.64 37.50
CA LEU A 8 -14.93 -26.06 36.34
C LEU A 8 -15.41 -25.47 35.03
N VAL A 9 -16.73 -25.37 34.79
CA VAL A 9 -17.30 -24.74 33.59
C VAL A 9 -17.00 -23.25 33.59
N THR A 10 -17.11 -22.54 34.69
CA THR A 10 -16.80 -21.12 34.81
C THR A 10 -15.31 -20.85 34.53
N LEU A 11 -14.42 -21.69 35.10
CA LEU A 11 -12.97 -21.57 34.86
C LEU A 11 -12.62 -21.79 33.38
N LEU A 12 -13.25 -22.78 32.74
CA LEU A 12 -13.05 -23.06 31.32
C LEU A 12 -13.49 -21.87 30.43
N ILE A 13 -14.64 -21.27 30.72
CA ILE A 13 -15.14 -20.09 29.99
C ILE A 13 -14.18 -18.90 30.15
N LEU A 14 -13.65 -18.66 31.33
CA LEU A 14 -12.68 -17.59 31.59
C LEU A 14 -11.36 -17.82 30.85
N VAL A 15 -10.87 -19.05 30.78
CA VAL A 15 -9.65 -19.38 30.00
C VAL A 15 -9.86 -19.20 28.52
N ILE A 16 -11.00 -19.63 27.97
CA ILE A 16 -11.33 -19.45 26.54
C ILE A 16 -11.49 -17.97 26.21
N ALA A 17 -12.21 -17.20 27.04
CA ALA A 17 -12.41 -15.78 26.85
C ALA A 17 -11.08 -14.99 26.94
N GLY A 18 -10.23 -15.33 27.92
CA GLY A 18 -8.89 -14.74 28.07
C GLY A 18 -7.97 -15.09 26.92
N GLY A 19 -7.97 -16.34 26.47
CA GLY A 19 -7.21 -16.81 25.32
C GLY A 19 -7.64 -16.13 24.00
N ALA A 20 -8.95 -16.07 23.76
CA ALA A 20 -9.51 -15.41 22.57
C ALA A 20 -9.25 -13.89 22.58
N GLY A 21 -9.40 -13.23 23.73
CA GLY A 21 -9.10 -11.81 23.91
C GLY A 21 -7.61 -11.50 23.71
N GLY A 22 -6.73 -12.31 24.29
CA GLY A 22 -5.27 -12.19 24.09
C GLY A 22 -4.85 -12.41 22.64
N TRP A 23 -5.39 -13.43 22.00
CA TRP A 23 -5.12 -13.70 20.57
C TRP A 23 -5.64 -12.58 19.67
N TYR A 24 -6.84 -12.06 19.92
CA TYR A 24 -7.40 -10.92 19.20
C TYR A 24 -6.55 -9.66 19.38
N TRP A 25 -6.11 -9.38 20.61
CA TRP A 25 -5.27 -8.22 20.91
C TRP A 25 -3.89 -8.31 20.21
N LEU A 26 -3.22 -9.46 20.28
CA LEU A 26 -1.95 -9.70 19.60
C LEU A 26 -2.08 -9.58 18.07
N HIS A 27 -3.19 -10.10 17.51
CA HIS A 27 -3.42 -10.04 16.06
C HIS A 27 -3.79 -8.64 15.58
N SER A 28 -4.59 -7.90 16.33
CA SER A 28 -4.95 -6.52 16.00
C SER A 28 -3.76 -5.58 16.14
N SER A 29 -2.92 -5.74 17.16
CA SER A 29 -1.70 -4.93 17.32
C SER A 29 -0.69 -5.17 16.20
N SER A 30 -0.57 -6.39 15.69
CA SER A 30 0.29 -6.68 14.54
C SER A 30 -0.19 -6.04 13.23
N ARG A 31 -1.51 -5.93 13.02
CA ARG A 31 -2.10 -5.27 11.85
C ARG A 31 -1.98 -3.75 11.85
N ASP A 32 -1.72 -3.15 12.97
CA ASP A 32 -1.58 -1.70 13.15
C ASP A 32 -0.12 -1.23 13.28
N ALA A 33 0.84 -2.14 13.12
CA ALA A 33 2.25 -1.83 13.32
C ALA A 33 2.77 -0.68 12.44
N LEU A 34 2.40 -0.66 11.16
CA LEU A 34 2.78 0.43 10.25
C LEU A 34 2.16 1.77 10.67
N ARG A 35 0.90 1.75 11.11
CA ARG A 35 0.22 2.95 11.62
C ARG A 35 0.91 3.49 12.86
N GLN A 36 1.24 2.63 13.82
CA GLN A 36 1.97 3.02 15.02
C GLN A 36 3.34 3.60 14.67
N THR A 37 4.08 2.95 13.76
CA THR A 37 5.37 3.47 13.29
C THR A 37 5.22 4.86 12.66
N ALA A 38 4.31 5.04 11.71
CA ALA A 38 4.15 6.31 11.02
C ALA A 38 3.65 7.42 11.97
N LEU A 39 2.53 7.18 12.69
CA LEU A 39 1.80 8.23 13.40
C LEU A 39 2.26 8.43 14.84
N GLN A 40 2.84 7.43 15.48
CA GLN A 40 3.26 7.52 16.88
C GLN A 40 4.79 7.64 17.06
N GLN A 41 5.56 7.40 15.99
CA GLN A 41 7.02 7.50 16.05
C GLN A 41 7.55 8.50 15.02
N CYS A 42 7.43 8.21 13.71
CA CYS A 42 8.05 9.01 12.66
C CYS A 42 7.58 10.47 12.68
N VAL A 43 6.27 10.70 12.67
CA VAL A 43 5.69 12.06 12.65
C VAL A 43 6.04 12.83 13.94
N PRO A 44 5.81 12.31 15.15
CA PRO A 44 6.20 13.01 16.38
C PRO A 44 7.70 13.26 16.48
N ASN A 45 8.54 12.29 16.11
CA ASN A 45 9.99 12.47 16.15
C ASN A 45 10.45 13.58 15.19
N GLN A 46 9.88 13.66 13.99
CA GLN A 46 10.18 14.75 13.07
C GLN A 46 9.76 16.11 13.64
N GLN A 47 8.58 16.19 14.25
CA GLN A 47 8.06 17.44 14.80
C GLN A 47 8.85 17.93 16.04
N LEU A 48 9.13 17.02 16.96
CA LEU A 48 9.73 17.35 18.26
C LEU A 48 11.26 17.37 18.24
N HIS A 49 11.87 16.45 17.46
CA HIS A 49 13.30 16.20 17.49
C HIS A 49 14.02 16.46 16.15
N ARG A 50 13.28 16.89 15.12
CA ARG A 50 13.82 17.11 13.76
C ARG A 50 14.51 15.87 13.16
N THR A 51 14.07 14.70 13.55
CA THR A 51 14.54 13.41 13.02
C THR A 51 13.36 12.55 12.56
N PRO A 52 13.38 11.97 11.35
CA PRO A 52 12.28 11.14 10.85
C PRO A 52 12.26 9.72 11.44
N LYS A 53 13.29 9.33 12.23
CA LYS A 53 13.44 7.94 12.70
C LYS A 53 12.20 7.41 13.43
N PRO A 54 11.80 6.14 13.22
CA PRO A 54 12.49 5.11 12.42
C PRO A 54 12.25 5.22 10.91
N CYS A 55 11.49 6.19 10.42
CA CYS A 55 11.33 6.44 8.99
C CYS A 55 12.62 6.98 8.37
N VAL A 56 12.69 6.93 7.04
CA VAL A 56 13.79 7.51 6.26
C VAL A 56 13.53 8.99 6.02
N ASP A 57 12.27 9.35 5.81
CA ASP A 57 11.83 10.72 5.56
C ASP A 57 10.41 10.95 6.10
N VAL A 58 10.12 12.16 6.51
CA VAL A 58 8.80 12.66 6.87
C VAL A 58 8.59 13.99 6.16
N ASN A 59 7.61 14.04 5.27
CA ASN A 59 7.22 15.23 4.54
C ASN A 59 5.84 15.74 5.01
N PRO A 60 5.77 16.68 5.94
CA PRO A 60 4.49 17.19 6.45
C PRO A 60 3.66 17.91 5.38
N ASN A 61 4.31 18.63 4.45
CA ASN A 61 3.63 19.36 3.38
C ASN A 61 3.04 18.41 2.32
N GLY A 62 3.74 17.32 2.03
CA GLY A 62 3.24 16.26 1.15
C GLY A 62 2.30 15.29 1.84
N GLY A 63 2.18 15.36 3.17
CA GLY A 63 1.30 14.52 3.96
C GLY A 63 1.73 13.05 4.02
N TYR A 64 3.04 12.74 3.88
CA TYR A 64 3.53 11.36 3.88
C TYR A 64 4.80 11.15 4.70
N VAL A 65 5.04 9.89 5.05
CA VAL A 65 6.30 9.36 5.54
C VAL A 65 6.85 8.32 4.57
N LEU A 66 8.17 8.20 4.51
CA LEU A 66 8.86 7.16 3.73
C LEU A 66 9.58 6.22 4.69
N PHE A 67 9.23 4.95 4.65
CA PHE A 67 9.73 3.93 5.55
C PHE A 67 10.48 2.83 4.79
N LYS A 68 11.64 2.39 5.29
CA LYS A 68 12.34 1.24 4.72
C LYS A 68 11.67 -0.04 5.21
N ASP A 69 11.04 -0.77 4.29
CA ASP A 69 10.46 -2.07 4.62
C ASP A 69 11.56 -3.06 5.02
N ARG A 70 11.25 -3.91 5.98
CA ARG A 70 12.11 -5.03 6.38
C ARG A 70 12.21 -6.12 5.30
N ASN A 71 11.20 -6.22 4.43
CA ASN A 71 11.14 -7.18 3.35
C ASN A 71 11.87 -6.63 2.12
N GLY A 72 12.80 -7.41 1.60
CA GLY A 72 13.57 -7.05 0.42
C GLY A 72 14.60 -5.91 0.62
N PRO A 73 15.70 -5.93 -0.12
CA PRO A 73 16.81 -4.99 0.07
C PRO A 73 16.45 -3.55 -0.35
N LEU A 74 15.60 -3.39 -1.37
CA LEU A 74 15.27 -2.10 -1.99
C LEU A 74 13.81 -1.69 -1.84
N GLN A 75 13.03 -2.38 -0.99
CA GLN A 75 11.61 -2.06 -0.82
C GLN A 75 11.41 -0.94 0.21
N TYR A 76 10.60 0.04 -0.16
CA TYR A 76 10.16 1.13 0.69
C TYR A 76 8.63 1.22 0.72
N LEU A 77 8.09 1.86 1.74
CA LEU A 77 6.68 2.12 1.92
C LEU A 77 6.46 3.63 2.01
N LEU A 78 5.59 4.18 1.17
CA LEU A 78 5.08 5.52 1.34
C LEU A 78 3.73 5.42 2.06
N MET A 79 3.62 6.07 3.22
CA MET A 79 2.45 6.05 4.08
C MET A 79 1.99 7.47 4.40
N PRO A 80 0.68 7.74 4.57
CA PRO A 80 0.22 9.06 4.98
C PRO A 80 0.62 9.40 6.41
N THR A 81 0.75 10.72 6.69
CA THR A 81 0.97 11.27 8.04
C THR A 81 -0.29 11.32 8.88
N TYR A 82 -1.41 10.82 8.38
CA TYR A 82 -2.71 10.75 9.04
C TYR A 82 -3.40 9.42 8.72
N ARG A 83 -4.50 9.15 9.42
CA ARG A 83 -5.12 7.83 9.34
C ARG A 83 -5.87 7.62 8.04
N ILE A 84 -5.34 6.74 7.20
CA ILE A 84 -6.04 6.09 6.08
C ILE A 84 -5.84 4.59 6.27
N ASN A 85 -6.91 3.79 6.27
CA ASN A 85 -6.79 2.34 6.49
C ASN A 85 -6.27 1.62 5.24
N GLY A 86 -6.81 1.93 4.07
CA GLY A 86 -6.45 1.30 2.80
C GLY A 86 -7.29 1.84 1.65
N THR A 87 -7.37 1.09 0.56
CA THR A 87 -8.04 1.49 -0.69
C THR A 87 -9.53 1.77 -0.53
N GLU A 88 -10.17 1.25 0.51
CA GLU A 88 -11.58 1.50 0.85
C GLU A 88 -11.83 2.87 1.50
N SER A 89 -10.82 3.65 1.80
CA SER A 89 -11.01 4.94 2.47
C SER A 89 -11.64 5.97 1.54
N PRO A 90 -12.75 6.62 1.92
CA PRO A 90 -13.37 7.66 1.11
C PRO A 90 -12.47 8.89 0.92
N LEU A 91 -11.47 9.10 1.79
CA LEU A 91 -10.49 10.17 1.64
C LEU A 91 -9.72 10.07 0.31
N LEU A 92 -9.52 8.87 -0.24
CA LEU A 92 -8.82 8.68 -1.52
C LEU A 92 -9.62 9.19 -2.73
N LEU A 93 -10.90 9.43 -2.54
CA LEU A 93 -11.81 10.00 -3.55
C LEU A 93 -12.04 11.50 -3.36
N ASP A 94 -11.42 12.12 -2.35
CA ASP A 94 -11.40 13.56 -2.16
C ASP A 94 -10.27 14.17 -3.01
N PRO A 95 -10.58 15.10 -3.93
CA PRO A 95 -9.56 15.78 -4.75
C PRO A 95 -8.51 16.55 -3.95
N LEU A 96 -8.80 16.90 -2.68
CA LEU A 96 -7.85 17.57 -1.80
C LEU A 96 -6.87 16.60 -1.12
N THR A 97 -7.13 15.29 -1.20
CA THR A 97 -6.16 14.30 -0.70
C THR A 97 -4.93 14.27 -1.60
N PRO A 98 -3.72 14.32 -1.00
CA PRO A 98 -2.49 14.23 -1.76
C PRO A 98 -2.45 13.02 -2.70
N ASN A 99 -1.94 13.20 -3.91
CA ASN A 99 -1.75 12.11 -4.85
C ASN A 99 -0.55 11.25 -4.43
N PHE A 100 -0.80 10.26 -3.56
CA PHE A 100 0.24 9.42 -2.99
C PHE A 100 0.96 8.55 -4.03
N PHE A 101 0.33 8.18 -5.15
CA PHE A 101 1.02 7.48 -6.25
C PHE A 101 2.04 8.38 -6.92
N TRP A 102 1.68 9.63 -7.20
CA TRP A 102 2.62 10.61 -7.74
C TRP A 102 3.78 10.85 -6.78
N GLN A 103 3.49 11.06 -5.51
CA GLN A 103 4.54 11.26 -4.51
C GLN A 103 5.47 10.04 -4.37
N ALA A 104 4.92 8.83 -4.42
CA ALA A 104 5.72 7.61 -4.40
C ALA A 104 6.60 7.50 -5.66
N TRP A 105 6.07 7.87 -6.82
CA TRP A 105 6.83 7.93 -8.06
C TRP A 105 7.99 8.92 -7.98
N GLN A 106 7.78 10.11 -7.45
CA GLN A 106 8.82 11.12 -7.24
C GLN A 106 9.91 10.65 -6.25
N ARG A 107 9.59 9.73 -5.35
CA ARG A 107 10.54 9.23 -4.33
C ARG A 107 11.27 7.93 -4.73
N ARG A 108 11.01 7.39 -5.92
CA ARG A 108 11.59 6.11 -6.38
C ARG A 108 13.12 6.09 -6.43
N ALA A 109 13.75 7.24 -6.64
CA ALA A 109 15.22 7.37 -6.68
C ALA A 109 15.91 6.88 -5.40
N ILE A 110 15.19 6.82 -4.25
CA ILE A 110 15.73 6.27 -2.99
C ILE A 110 16.22 4.83 -3.14
N MET A 111 15.69 4.07 -4.10
CA MET A 111 16.14 2.71 -4.38
C MET A 111 17.56 2.73 -4.96
N SER A 112 17.87 3.70 -5.84
CA SER A 112 19.21 3.90 -6.42
C SER A 112 20.20 4.35 -5.34
N ASP A 113 19.81 5.27 -4.47
CA ASP A 113 20.61 5.74 -3.34
C ASP A 113 20.97 4.55 -2.41
N LYS A 114 19.98 3.71 -2.09
CA LYS A 114 20.18 2.52 -1.26
C LYS A 114 21.06 1.47 -1.92
N ARG A 115 20.93 1.29 -3.23
CA ARG A 115 21.71 0.31 -4.00
C ARG A 115 23.14 0.77 -4.22
N GLY A 116 23.40 2.07 -4.22
CA GLY A 116 24.68 2.67 -4.63
C GLY A 116 24.93 2.65 -6.14
N SER A 117 23.89 2.41 -6.94
CA SER A 117 23.93 2.43 -8.41
C SER A 117 22.51 2.63 -8.97
N ALA A 118 22.39 3.13 -10.19
CA ALA A 118 21.12 3.42 -10.82
C ALA A 118 20.18 2.20 -10.88
N VAL A 119 18.95 2.37 -10.44
CA VAL A 119 17.81 1.49 -10.70
C VAL A 119 17.01 2.17 -11.81
N PRO A 120 16.91 1.60 -13.02
CA PRO A 120 16.15 2.22 -14.08
C PRO A 120 14.66 2.28 -13.74
N ASP A 121 13.98 3.32 -14.19
CA ASP A 121 12.56 3.54 -13.90
C ASP A 121 11.68 2.37 -14.37
N SER A 122 12.04 1.75 -15.50
CA SER A 122 11.36 0.55 -16.03
C SER A 122 11.47 -0.68 -15.09
N ALA A 123 12.42 -0.69 -14.16
CA ALA A 123 12.56 -1.74 -13.15
C ALA A 123 11.85 -1.40 -11.83
N VAL A 124 11.20 -0.23 -11.73
CA VAL A 124 10.46 0.17 -10.53
C VAL A 124 8.98 -0.18 -10.67
N SER A 125 8.39 -0.63 -9.58
CA SER A 125 6.95 -0.79 -9.43
C SER A 125 6.45 -0.07 -8.19
N LEU A 126 5.27 0.54 -8.31
CA LEU A 126 4.47 0.98 -7.18
C LEU A 126 3.27 0.05 -7.05
N ALA A 127 2.92 -0.35 -5.84
CA ALA A 127 1.75 -1.19 -5.63
C ALA A 127 1.09 -0.93 -4.29
N ILE A 128 -0.24 -1.05 -4.25
CA ILE A 128 -1.03 -1.08 -3.01
C ILE A 128 -1.99 -2.26 -3.05
N ASN A 129 -2.06 -2.96 -1.94
CA ASN A 129 -2.94 -4.11 -1.80
C ASN A 129 -4.41 -3.70 -1.54
N SER A 130 -5.34 -4.53 -1.98
CA SER A 130 -6.74 -4.46 -1.61
C SER A 130 -6.95 -4.66 -0.11
N ARG A 131 -8.17 -4.40 0.38
CA ARG A 131 -8.53 -4.61 1.79
C ARG A 131 -8.30 -6.04 2.26
N THR A 132 -8.55 -7.02 1.41
CA THR A 132 -8.38 -8.45 1.73
C THR A 132 -6.95 -8.94 1.51
N GLY A 133 -6.18 -8.29 0.63
CA GLY A 133 -4.80 -8.67 0.32
C GLY A 133 -3.76 -8.06 1.24
N ARG A 134 -4.11 -7.03 2.04
CA ARG A 134 -3.14 -6.37 2.94
C ARG A 134 -3.02 -7.06 4.29
N SER A 135 -1.83 -7.03 4.85
CA SER A 135 -1.55 -7.48 6.22
C SER A 135 -1.62 -6.34 7.27
N GLN A 136 -1.59 -5.08 6.84
CA GLN A 136 -1.53 -3.90 7.71
C GLN A 136 -2.71 -2.95 7.46
N ASN A 137 -3.30 -2.41 8.53
CA ASN A 137 -4.44 -1.48 8.47
C ASN A 137 -3.99 0.00 8.46
N HIS A 138 -2.92 0.28 7.75
CA HIS A 138 -2.51 1.63 7.40
C HIS A 138 -2.19 1.65 5.92
N PHE A 139 -2.72 2.62 5.21
CA PHE A 139 -2.46 2.80 3.77
C PHE A 139 -0.95 2.85 3.52
N HIS A 140 -0.47 2.07 2.59
CA HIS A 140 0.94 2.08 2.20
C HIS A 140 1.10 1.67 0.74
N ILE A 141 1.81 2.49 0.01
CA ILE A 141 2.25 2.17 -1.35
C ILE A 141 3.66 1.58 -1.24
N HIS A 142 3.82 0.38 -1.76
CA HIS A 142 5.12 -0.26 -1.93
C HIS A 142 5.86 0.41 -3.09
N ILE A 143 7.10 0.82 -2.86
CA ILE A 143 8.06 1.23 -3.88
C ILE A 143 9.09 0.12 -3.94
N SER A 144 9.13 -0.66 -5.01
CA SER A 144 9.94 -1.88 -5.10
C SER A 144 10.40 -2.16 -6.53
N CYS A 145 11.22 -3.18 -6.69
CA CYS A 145 11.59 -3.67 -8.02
C CYS A 145 10.41 -4.43 -8.66
N LEU A 146 10.16 -4.15 -9.92
CA LEU A 146 9.27 -4.95 -10.75
C LEU A 146 9.94 -6.31 -11.01
N ARG A 147 9.16 -7.38 -10.94
CA ARG A 147 9.64 -8.72 -11.30
C ARG A 147 9.98 -8.77 -12.79
N LYS A 148 11.05 -9.48 -13.11
CA LYS A 148 11.54 -9.58 -14.49
C LYS A 148 10.53 -10.22 -15.44
N ASP A 149 9.90 -11.32 -15.01
CA ASP A 149 8.86 -12.01 -15.78
C ASP A 149 7.61 -11.14 -16.02
N VAL A 150 7.23 -10.33 -15.04
CA VAL A 150 6.13 -9.35 -15.18
C VAL A 150 6.54 -8.25 -16.15
N ARG A 151 7.80 -7.78 -16.11
CA ARG A 151 8.30 -6.78 -17.06
C ARG A 151 8.25 -7.30 -18.50
N GLU A 152 8.77 -8.50 -18.72
CA GLU A 152 8.77 -9.15 -20.03
C GLU A 152 7.34 -9.33 -20.58
N GLN A 153 6.40 -9.74 -19.73
CA GLN A 153 5.00 -9.87 -20.13
C GLN A 153 4.37 -8.51 -20.47
N LEU A 154 4.54 -7.48 -19.63
CA LEU A 154 4.01 -6.15 -19.89
C LEU A 154 4.57 -5.56 -21.20
N ASP A 155 5.84 -5.79 -21.50
CA ASP A 155 6.45 -5.32 -22.75
C ASP A 155 5.85 -6.05 -23.96
N GLY A 156 5.54 -7.34 -23.84
CA GLY A 156 4.84 -8.12 -24.86
C GLY A 156 3.40 -7.64 -25.10
N ASP A 157 2.72 -7.19 -24.05
CA ASP A 157 1.30 -6.79 -24.08
C ASP A 157 1.11 -5.28 -24.37
N MET A 158 2.17 -4.53 -24.63
CA MET A 158 2.14 -3.07 -24.77
C MET A 158 1.13 -2.56 -25.80
N SER A 159 0.94 -3.26 -26.92
CA SER A 159 -0.02 -2.89 -27.97
C SER A 159 -1.48 -3.05 -27.52
N ALA A 160 -1.75 -3.90 -26.52
CA ALA A 160 -3.08 -4.10 -25.95
C ALA A 160 -3.43 -3.08 -24.86
N ILE A 161 -2.43 -2.37 -24.30
CA ILE A 161 -2.64 -1.39 -23.23
C ILE A 161 -2.90 -0.01 -23.84
N SER A 162 -4.13 0.47 -23.72
CA SER A 162 -4.58 1.77 -24.21
C SER A 162 -4.75 2.80 -23.08
N SER A 163 -5.22 4.01 -23.42
CA SER A 163 -5.58 5.04 -22.42
C SER A 163 -6.87 4.74 -21.66
N ARG A 164 -7.56 3.64 -21.96
CA ARG A 164 -8.77 3.20 -21.25
C ARG A 164 -8.49 1.93 -20.46
N TRP A 165 -9.22 1.73 -19.37
CA TRP A 165 -9.17 0.49 -18.62
C TRP A 165 -9.74 -0.67 -19.44
N LEU A 166 -8.89 -1.59 -19.82
CA LEU A 166 -9.24 -2.80 -20.57
C LEU A 166 -8.64 -4.02 -19.87
N PRO A 167 -9.28 -5.20 -19.99
CA PRO A 167 -8.68 -6.43 -19.51
C PRO A 167 -7.30 -6.65 -20.14
N LEU A 168 -6.30 -6.91 -19.30
CA LEU A 168 -4.96 -7.27 -19.75
C LEU A 168 -4.99 -8.74 -20.24
N PRO A 169 -4.60 -9.02 -21.49
CA PRO A 169 -4.60 -10.37 -22.02
C PRO A 169 -3.81 -11.35 -21.14
N GLY A 170 -4.43 -12.47 -20.74
CA GLY A 170 -3.79 -13.45 -19.87
C GLY A 170 -3.55 -13.04 -18.42
N GLY A 171 -3.88 -11.81 -18.04
CA GLY A 171 -3.63 -11.27 -16.69
C GLY A 171 -2.15 -11.24 -16.31
N LEU A 172 -1.83 -11.18 -15.02
CA LEU A 172 -0.46 -11.25 -14.50
C LEU A 172 -0.41 -12.25 -13.35
N LEU A 173 0.56 -13.16 -13.36
CA LEU A 173 0.81 -14.11 -12.27
C LEU A 173 -0.43 -14.94 -11.88
N GLY A 174 -1.30 -15.27 -12.86
CA GLY A 174 -2.53 -16.02 -12.64
C GLY A 174 -3.70 -15.21 -12.09
N HIS A 175 -3.61 -13.89 -12.07
CA HIS A 175 -4.68 -12.98 -11.68
C HIS A 175 -5.15 -12.12 -12.84
N GLU A 176 -6.45 -11.81 -12.88
CA GLU A 176 -7.02 -10.89 -13.86
C GLU A 176 -6.67 -9.44 -13.50
N TYR A 177 -6.36 -8.64 -14.51
CA TYR A 177 -6.05 -7.22 -14.39
C TYR A 177 -6.81 -6.40 -15.41
N LEU A 178 -7.24 -5.21 -15.00
CA LEU A 178 -7.53 -4.12 -15.91
C LEU A 178 -6.26 -3.27 -16.03
N ALA A 179 -5.86 -2.95 -17.24
CA ALA A 179 -4.70 -2.09 -17.50
C ALA A 179 -5.11 -0.86 -18.30
N ARG A 180 -4.49 0.26 -18.00
CA ARG A 180 -4.55 1.49 -18.81
C ARG A 180 -3.19 2.16 -18.83
N ARG A 181 -2.94 2.90 -19.91
CA ARG A 181 -1.76 3.79 -20.02
C ARG A 181 -2.10 5.16 -19.45
N VAL A 182 -1.18 5.72 -18.68
CA VAL A 182 -1.23 7.10 -18.18
C VAL A 182 0.07 7.80 -18.57
N THR A 183 0.00 9.09 -18.88
CA THR A 183 1.20 9.92 -19.01
C THR A 183 1.67 10.39 -17.64
N GLU A 184 2.94 10.76 -17.52
CA GLU A 184 3.48 11.31 -16.27
C GLU A 184 2.72 12.57 -15.85
N ASN A 185 2.36 13.43 -16.79
CA ASN A 185 1.56 14.63 -16.53
C ASN A 185 0.14 14.29 -16.01
N GLU A 186 -0.52 13.30 -16.59
CA GLU A 186 -1.82 12.83 -16.10
C GLU A 186 -1.71 12.23 -14.69
N LEU A 187 -0.67 11.43 -14.44
CA LEU A 187 -0.40 10.88 -13.11
C LEU A 187 -0.13 11.98 -12.07
N ALA A 188 0.59 13.04 -12.46
CA ALA A 188 0.86 14.18 -11.57
C ALA A 188 -0.41 14.95 -11.18
N GLN A 189 -1.35 15.08 -12.12
CA GLN A 189 -2.57 15.88 -11.93
C GLN A 189 -3.74 15.11 -11.33
N ARG A 190 -3.79 13.79 -11.51
CA ARG A 190 -4.95 12.97 -11.13
C ARG A 190 -4.52 11.69 -10.45
N SER A 191 -5.07 11.45 -9.28
CA SER A 191 -4.80 10.23 -8.52
C SER A 191 -5.33 8.98 -9.23
N PRO A 192 -4.57 7.87 -9.31
CA PRO A 192 -5.07 6.59 -9.81
C PRO A 192 -6.33 6.08 -9.10
N PHE A 193 -6.57 6.45 -7.85
CA PHE A 193 -7.80 6.11 -7.14
C PHE A 193 -9.03 6.84 -7.73
N LEU A 194 -8.87 8.11 -8.09
CA LEU A 194 -9.93 8.86 -8.78
C LEU A 194 -10.14 8.32 -10.20
N MET A 195 -9.06 8.01 -10.93
CA MET A 195 -9.17 7.39 -12.25
C MET A 195 -9.95 6.09 -12.19
N LEU A 196 -9.63 5.20 -11.24
CA LEU A 196 -10.34 3.95 -11.04
C LEU A 196 -11.82 4.19 -10.73
N ALA A 197 -12.11 5.04 -9.74
CA ALA A 197 -13.48 5.28 -9.26
C ALA A 197 -14.40 5.96 -10.28
N GLU A 198 -13.84 6.70 -11.22
CA GLU A 198 -14.60 7.46 -12.21
C GLU A 198 -14.73 6.74 -13.55
N GLU A 199 -13.79 5.86 -13.87
CA GLU A 199 -13.69 5.26 -15.20
C GLU A 199 -14.03 3.78 -15.24
N VAL A 200 -13.99 3.08 -14.10
CA VAL A 200 -14.35 1.65 -14.02
C VAL A 200 -15.72 1.52 -13.38
N PRO A 201 -16.73 0.95 -14.09
CA PRO A 201 -18.06 0.78 -13.55
C PRO A 201 -18.07 0.10 -12.17
N GLU A 202 -18.93 0.56 -11.28
CA GLU A 202 -19.15 0.03 -9.92
C GLU A 202 -17.92 0.06 -8.97
N SER A 203 -16.74 0.48 -9.45
CA SER A 203 -15.52 0.49 -8.63
C SER A 203 -15.62 1.46 -7.46
N ARG A 204 -16.31 2.61 -7.63
CA ARG A 204 -16.44 3.66 -6.61
C ARG A 204 -16.99 3.12 -5.29
N ASP A 205 -17.98 2.23 -5.35
CA ASP A 205 -18.62 1.65 -4.17
C ASP A 205 -17.85 0.45 -3.61
N HIS A 206 -16.87 -0.04 -4.37
CA HIS A 206 -16.12 -1.26 -4.05
C HIS A 206 -14.60 -1.04 -4.03
N MET A 207 -14.13 0.20 -3.82
CA MET A 207 -12.69 0.56 -3.85
C MET A 207 -11.81 -0.39 -3.05
N GLY A 208 -12.27 -0.87 -1.91
CA GLY A 208 -11.55 -1.82 -1.06
C GLY A 208 -11.27 -3.19 -1.71
N SER A 209 -11.97 -3.55 -2.77
CA SER A 209 -11.77 -4.79 -3.51
C SER A 209 -10.61 -4.72 -4.49
N PHE A 210 -10.16 -3.50 -4.83
CA PHE A 210 -9.10 -3.29 -5.81
C PHE A 210 -7.74 -3.14 -5.17
N ALA A 211 -6.75 -3.83 -5.73
CA ALA A 211 -5.33 -3.50 -5.63
C ALA A 211 -4.96 -2.63 -6.84
N LEU A 212 -3.99 -1.76 -6.69
CA LEU A 212 -3.48 -0.93 -7.78
C LEU A 212 -1.97 -1.12 -7.91
N ALA A 213 -1.49 -1.16 -9.14
CA ALA A 213 -0.07 -1.17 -9.45
C ALA A 213 0.25 -0.18 -10.57
N LEU A 214 1.46 0.36 -10.55
CA LEU A 214 2.00 1.25 -11.56
C LEU A 214 3.42 0.80 -11.91
N ALA A 215 3.72 0.74 -13.20
CA ALA A 215 5.05 0.50 -13.73
C ALA A 215 5.26 1.37 -14.97
N GLN A 216 6.49 1.86 -15.16
CA GLN A 216 6.85 2.59 -16.39
C GLN A 216 7.02 1.61 -17.55
N GLN A 217 6.75 2.07 -18.76
CA GLN A 217 7.08 1.35 -19.98
C GLN A 217 8.60 1.29 -20.21
N SER A 218 9.07 0.25 -20.88
CA SER A 218 10.52 0.10 -21.14
C SER A 218 11.08 1.17 -22.08
N ASP A 219 10.22 1.71 -22.96
CA ASP A 219 10.60 2.68 -24.00
C ASP A 219 10.24 4.12 -23.62
N GLY A 220 9.84 4.37 -22.35
CA GLY A 220 9.29 5.64 -21.88
C GLY A 220 10.29 6.67 -21.43
#